data_419a25cdd24bc07ed63b41becdf8fb8e
#
_entry.id   419a25cdd24bc07ed63b41becdf8fb8e
#
_cell.length_a   1.000
_cell.length_b   1.000
_cell.length_c   1.000
_cell.angle_alpha   90.00
_cell.angle_beta   90.00
_cell.angle_gamma   90.00
#
_symmetry.space_group_name_H-M   'P 1'
#
loop_
_entity.id
_entity.type
_entity.pdbx_description
1 polymer ?
#
loop_
_entity_poly.entity_id
_entity_poly.type
_entity_poly.pdbx_seq_one_letter_code
_entity_poly.pdbx_strand_id
1 'polypeptide(L)'
;MSNFDPTKFTILVVEDHVFSRKAFINMLMRSGYENVLSAENGSDAINKLNSHPIDLVITDINMPEVNGLELIKAIRLGNTGSAITTHVIAVTSLSDAATVSACMTLEVDSFLVKPITVKNAQEKIQLAVSQPRILYQQHLYENVNTKVWLSEQASCPSNSKPAEQKTKEVYSEYLSIACLSDLKEGMILVNDLCMLNGGCLLKSGTQLNEKLINRLYELSNTIEMGSMRVRIEKEVVD
;
A
#
# COMPACT_ATOMS: atom_id res chain seq x y z
N MET A 1 13.08 -17.20 -13.41
CA MET A 1 13.04 -16.71 -12.02
C MET A 1 14.40 -16.10 -11.74
N SER A 2 14.50 -14.79 -11.60
CA SER A 2 15.75 -14.15 -11.19
C SER A 2 16.03 -14.59 -9.75
N ASN A 3 17.21 -15.19 -9.52
CA ASN A 3 17.65 -15.54 -8.18
C ASN A 3 17.77 -14.24 -7.37
N PHE A 4 16.81 -13.99 -6.48
CA PHE A 4 16.89 -12.91 -5.51
C PHE A 4 18.08 -13.20 -4.57
N ASP A 5 19.07 -12.31 -4.56
CA ASP A 5 20.26 -12.40 -3.72
C ASP A 5 20.14 -11.38 -2.57
N PRO A 6 19.77 -11.79 -1.35
CA PRO A 6 19.56 -10.88 -0.23
C PRO A 6 20.83 -10.11 0.16
N THR A 7 22.03 -10.58 -0.19
CA THR A 7 23.30 -9.93 0.18
C THR A 7 23.57 -8.67 -0.66
N LYS A 8 22.96 -8.56 -1.86
CA LYS A 8 23.12 -7.41 -2.76
C LYS A 8 21.97 -6.40 -2.67
N PHE A 9 20.93 -6.73 -1.90
CA PHE A 9 19.71 -5.96 -1.81
C PHE A 9 19.80 -4.96 -0.67
N THR A 10 19.64 -3.67 -0.96
CA THR A 10 19.75 -2.60 0.03
C THR A 10 18.38 -2.25 0.60
N ILE A 11 18.21 -2.43 1.91
CA ILE A 11 16.98 -2.13 2.64
C ILE A 11 17.17 -0.89 3.50
N LEU A 12 16.24 0.05 3.44
CA LEU A 12 16.14 1.16 4.39
C LEU A 12 15.01 0.89 5.39
N VAL A 13 15.34 0.75 6.67
CA VAL A 13 14.38 0.64 7.76
C VAL A 13 14.15 2.01 8.37
N VAL A 14 12.89 2.47 8.40
CA VAL A 14 12.49 3.76 8.96
C VAL A 14 11.55 3.53 10.14
N GLU A 15 12.00 3.88 11.34
CA GLU A 15 11.26 3.66 12.60
C GLU A 15 11.81 4.67 13.63
N ASP A 16 10.97 5.47 14.27
CA ASP A 16 11.38 6.49 15.22
C ASP A 16 11.88 5.91 16.55
N HIS A 17 11.26 4.82 16.98
CA HIS A 17 11.61 4.19 18.26
C HIS A 17 12.92 3.40 18.17
N VAL A 18 13.96 3.86 18.85
CA VAL A 18 15.34 3.33 18.78
C VAL A 18 15.43 1.82 19.00
N PHE A 19 14.71 1.28 20.00
CA PHE A 19 14.78 -0.15 20.31
C PHE A 19 14.08 -1.00 19.24
N SER A 20 12.91 -0.56 18.75
CA SER A 20 12.20 -1.23 17.66
C SER A 20 13.06 -1.24 16.39
N ARG A 21 13.64 -0.10 16.02
CA ARG A 21 14.54 0.04 14.88
C ARG A 21 15.72 -0.92 14.96
N LYS A 22 16.44 -0.95 16.09
CA LYS A 22 17.58 -1.87 16.30
C LYS A 22 17.17 -3.33 16.26
N ALA A 23 16.04 -3.68 16.89
CA ALA A 23 15.53 -5.05 16.90
C ALA A 23 15.20 -5.52 15.47
N PHE A 24 14.56 -4.65 14.68
CA PHE A 24 14.20 -4.97 13.31
C PHE A 24 15.43 -5.13 12.40
N ILE A 25 16.39 -4.24 12.49
CA ILE A 25 17.67 -4.35 11.75
C ILE A 25 18.37 -5.67 12.10
N ASN A 26 18.52 -5.98 13.39
CA ASN A 26 19.14 -7.23 13.83
C ASN A 26 18.40 -8.46 13.30
N MET A 27 17.08 -8.40 13.24
CA MET A 27 16.26 -9.46 12.67
C MET A 27 16.54 -9.65 11.18
N LEU A 28 16.60 -8.58 10.39
CA LEU A 28 16.91 -8.62 8.96
C LEU A 28 18.34 -9.13 8.72
N MET A 29 19.33 -8.66 9.47
CA MET A 29 20.73 -9.13 9.35
C MET A 29 20.85 -10.63 9.64
N ARG A 30 20.16 -11.13 10.67
CA ARG A 30 20.11 -12.57 10.97
C ARG A 30 19.38 -13.39 9.88
N SER A 31 18.56 -12.73 9.07
CA SER A 31 17.85 -13.33 7.95
C SER A 31 18.67 -13.32 6.63
N GLY A 32 19.94 -12.87 6.70
CA GLY A 32 20.87 -12.87 5.56
C GLY A 32 20.88 -11.59 4.73
N TYR A 33 20.18 -10.51 5.16
CA TYR A 33 20.30 -9.20 4.51
C TYR A 33 21.53 -8.47 5.07
N GLU A 34 22.51 -8.17 4.21
CA GLU A 34 23.78 -7.55 4.63
C GLU A 34 23.74 -6.03 4.53
N ASN A 35 23.00 -5.48 3.57
CA ASN A 35 22.94 -4.05 3.31
C ASN A 35 21.65 -3.45 3.91
N VAL A 36 21.66 -3.23 5.22
CA VAL A 36 20.52 -2.64 5.95
C VAL A 36 20.90 -1.27 6.49
N LEU A 37 20.30 -0.23 5.93
CA LEU A 37 20.38 1.15 6.40
C LEU A 37 19.20 1.44 7.34
N SER A 38 19.35 2.47 8.17
CA SER A 38 18.28 2.89 9.08
C SER A 38 18.08 4.40 9.07
N ALA A 39 16.83 4.82 9.25
CA ALA A 39 16.45 6.21 9.45
C ALA A 39 15.53 6.34 10.66
N GLU A 40 15.61 7.47 11.36
CA GLU A 40 14.84 7.70 12.58
C GLU A 40 13.53 8.47 12.35
N ASN A 41 13.35 9.05 11.17
CA ASN A 41 12.12 9.72 10.72
C ASN A 41 12.11 9.81 9.19
N GLY A 42 11.03 10.35 8.64
CA GLY A 42 10.91 10.50 7.18
C GLY A 42 11.92 11.47 6.57
N SER A 43 12.35 12.53 7.29
CA SER A 43 13.36 13.47 6.79
C SER A 43 14.73 12.82 6.66
N ASP A 44 15.18 12.03 7.66
CA ASP A 44 16.40 11.25 7.59
C ASP A 44 16.33 10.19 6.47
N ALA A 45 15.16 9.57 6.30
CA ALA A 45 14.93 8.62 5.22
C ALA A 45 15.08 9.26 3.83
N ILE A 46 14.51 10.46 3.60
CA ILE A 46 14.65 11.20 2.35
C ILE A 46 16.13 11.52 2.07
N ASN A 47 16.89 11.96 3.07
CA ASN A 47 18.31 12.23 2.92
C ASN A 47 19.09 10.97 2.48
N LYS A 48 18.75 9.80 3.02
CA LYS A 48 19.36 8.52 2.65
C LYS A 48 18.96 8.07 1.25
N LEU A 49 17.70 8.25 0.88
CA LEU A 49 17.21 7.99 -0.49
C LEU A 49 17.89 8.88 -1.53
N ASN A 50 18.33 10.09 -1.16
CA ASN A 50 19.06 10.99 -2.03
C ASN A 50 20.54 10.62 -2.18
N SER A 51 21.10 9.87 -1.23
CA SER A 51 22.55 9.62 -1.15
C SER A 51 22.96 8.15 -1.38
N HIS A 52 22.01 7.22 -1.34
CA HIS A 52 22.27 5.78 -1.47
C HIS A 52 21.28 5.11 -2.43
N PRO A 53 21.73 4.12 -3.20
CA PRO A 53 20.82 3.26 -3.94
C PRO A 53 20.06 2.37 -2.97
N ILE A 54 18.74 2.52 -2.90
CA ILE A 54 17.87 1.76 -2.00
C ILE A 54 16.84 1.01 -2.85
N ASP A 55 16.77 -0.31 -2.65
CA ASP A 55 15.86 -1.20 -3.37
C ASP A 55 14.50 -1.31 -2.67
N LEU A 56 14.51 -1.30 -1.34
CA LEU A 56 13.31 -1.44 -0.52
C LEU A 56 13.33 -0.49 0.68
N VAL A 57 12.23 0.20 0.88
CA VAL A 57 11.95 0.97 2.09
C VAL A 57 10.94 0.20 2.94
N ILE A 58 11.27 -0.03 4.21
CA ILE A 58 10.34 -0.56 5.21
C ILE A 58 10.14 0.54 6.24
N THR A 59 8.95 1.14 6.26
CA THR A 59 8.68 2.34 7.07
C THR A 59 7.54 2.13 8.04
N ASP A 60 7.74 2.52 9.30
CA ASP A 60 6.60 2.80 10.17
C ASP A 60 5.80 3.97 9.60
N ILE A 61 4.49 3.91 9.78
CA ILE A 61 3.61 4.99 9.34
C ILE A 61 3.53 6.09 10.39
N ASN A 62 3.46 5.73 11.66
CA ASN A 62 3.23 6.67 12.75
C ASN A 62 4.56 7.16 13.33
N MET A 63 5.15 8.16 12.70
CA MET A 63 6.39 8.80 13.15
C MET A 63 6.20 10.32 13.25
N PRO A 64 6.95 10.99 14.16
CA PRO A 64 6.94 12.45 14.27
C PRO A 64 7.59 13.14 13.06
N GLU A 65 7.36 14.44 12.91
CA GLU A 65 7.88 15.32 11.87
C GLU A 65 7.37 14.95 10.47
N VAL A 66 8.10 14.13 9.74
CA VAL A 66 7.70 13.53 8.46
C VAL A 66 7.30 12.10 8.69
N ASN A 67 6.00 11.83 8.61
CA ASN A 67 5.44 10.49 8.84
C ASN A 67 5.67 9.54 7.65
N GLY A 68 5.36 8.25 7.84
CA GLY A 68 5.57 7.25 6.79
C GLY A 68 4.75 7.48 5.53
N LEU A 69 3.52 8.03 5.62
CA LEU A 69 2.70 8.36 4.44
C LEU A 69 3.30 9.52 3.65
N GLU A 70 3.84 10.54 4.33
CA GLU A 70 4.54 11.65 3.67
C GLU A 70 5.80 11.17 2.96
N LEU A 71 6.57 10.28 3.59
CA LEU A 71 7.74 9.64 2.98
C LEU A 71 7.35 8.84 1.73
N ILE A 72 6.35 7.97 1.82
CA ILE A 72 5.87 7.16 0.70
C ILE A 72 5.40 8.07 -0.44
N LYS A 73 4.61 9.10 -0.12
CA LYS A 73 4.13 10.09 -1.10
C LYS A 73 5.30 10.80 -1.79
N ALA A 74 6.33 11.21 -1.05
CA ALA A 74 7.52 11.83 -1.61
C ALA A 74 8.24 10.91 -2.60
N ILE A 75 8.39 9.63 -2.29
CA ILE A 75 8.96 8.62 -3.21
C ILE A 75 8.10 8.51 -4.47
N ARG A 76 6.79 8.36 -4.33
CA ARG A 76 5.86 8.17 -5.46
C ARG A 76 5.73 9.38 -6.39
N LEU A 77 5.92 10.58 -5.87
CA LEU A 77 5.94 11.81 -6.64
C LEU A 77 7.32 12.14 -7.25
N GLY A 78 8.34 11.32 -6.98
CA GLY A 78 9.71 11.56 -7.47
C GLY A 78 10.43 12.71 -6.75
N ASN A 79 9.98 13.06 -5.54
CA ASN A 79 10.57 14.11 -4.71
C ASN A 79 11.75 13.61 -3.87
N THR A 80 12.31 12.44 -4.23
CA THR A 80 13.50 11.83 -3.62
C THR A 80 14.47 11.41 -4.71
N GLY A 81 15.73 11.12 -4.36
CA GLY A 81 16.74 10.61 -5.30
C GLY A 81 16.52 9.15 -5.74
N SER A 82 15.55 8.45 -5.15
CA SER A 82 15.19 7.09 -5.54
C SER A 82 14.17 7.06 -6.68
N ALA A 83 14.06 5.90 -7.33
CA ALA A 83 13.03 5.69 -8.35
C ALA A 83 11.62 5.75 -7.74
N ILE A 84 10.65 6.30 -8.48
CA ILE A 84 9.23 6.29 -8.06
C ILE A 84 8.72 4.85 -7.85
N THR A 85 9.35 3.89 -8.49
CA THR A 85 9.09 2.45 -8.42
C THR A 85 9.83 1.74 -7.30
N THR A 86 10.60 2.43 -6.43
CA THR A 86 11.23 1.82 -5.26
C THR A 86 10.21 1.05 -4.44
N HIS A 87 10.56 -0.18 -4.07
CA HIS A 87 9.66 -1.02 -3.27
C HIS A 87 9.42 -0.41 -1.89
N VAL A 88 8.19 -0.47 -1.42
CA VAL A 88 7.79 0.05 -0.11
C VAL A 88 6.92 -0.95 0.63
N ILE A 89 7.32 -1.29 1.85
CA ILE A 89 6.50 -2.04 2.81
C ILE A 89 6.12 -1.10 3.95
N ALA A 90 4.83 -0.99 4.23
CA ALA A 90 4.32 -0.20 5.35
C ALA A 90 4.20 -1.04 6.61
N VAL A 91 4.75 -0.54 7.72
CA VAL A 91 4.61 -1.15 9.04
C VAL A 91 3.48 -0.44 9.77
N THR A 92 2.47 -1.19 10.25
CA THR A 92 1.27 -0.61 10.85
C THR A 92 0.64 -1.54 11.88
N SER A 93 -0.17 -0.99 12.78
CA SER A 93 -1.06 -1.76 13.65
C SER A 93 -2.40 -2.12 12.98
N LEU A 94 -2.65 -1.67 11.74
CA LEU A 94 -3.93 -1.81 11.01
C LEU A 94 -5.16 -1.26 11.75
N SER A 95 -4.95 -0.38 12.72
CA SER A 95 -6.04 0.15 13.54
C SER A 95 -6.84 1.27 12.88
N ASP A 96 -6.26 1.93 11.86
CA ASP A 96 -6.86 3.07 11.17
C ASP A 96 -7.06 2.79 9.66
N ALA A 97 -8.33 2.73 9.25
CA ALA A 97 -8.72 2.48 7.88
C ALA A 97 -8.25 3.58 6.91
N ALA A 98 -8.23 4.83 7.35
CA ALA A 98 -7.82 5.95 6.49
C ALA A 98 -6.32 5.87 6.17
N THR A 99 -5.49 5.48 7.13
CA THR A 99 -4.07 5.20 6.93
C THR A 99 -3.85 4.04 5.96
N VAL A 100 -4.57 2.93 6.13
CA VAL A 100 -4.47 1.77 5.24
C VAL A 100 -4.92 2.14 3.82
N SER A 101 -6.03 2.88 3.67
CA SER A 101 -6.52 3.38 2.38
C SER A 101 -5.51 4.29 1.69
N ALA A 102 -4.86 5.20 2.43
CA ALA A 102 -3.80 6.06 1.91
C ALA A 102 -2.60 5.23 1.41
N CYS A 103 -2.16 4.22 2.18
CA CYS A 103 -1.10 3.30 1.77
C CYS A 103 -1.47 2.53 0.48
N MET A 104 -2.72 2.07 0.37
CA MET A 104 -3.19 1.37 -0.83
C MET A 104 -3.21 2.30 -2.05
N THR A 105 -3.65 3.54 -1.89
CA THR A 105 -3.64 4.55 -2.96
C THR A 105 -2.21 4.89 -3.38
N LEU A 106 -1.27 4.98 -2.44
CA LEU A 106 0.16 5.20 -2.71
C LEU A 106 0.87 3.91 -3.18
N GLU A 107 0.13 2.85 -3.40
CA GLU A 107 0.60 1.58 -3.95
C GLU A 107 1.81 1.00 -3.21
N VAL A 108 1.73 0.89 -1.87
CA VAL A 108 2.72 0.11 -1.10
C VAL A 108 2.73 -1.34 -1.58
N ASP A 109 3.84 -2.05 -1.48
CA ASP A 109 3.94 -3.43 -1.98
C ASP A 109 3.33 -4.43 -1.02
N SER A 110 3.41 -4.18 0.27
CA SER A 110 2.86 -5.04 1.32
C SER A 110 2.73 -4.32 2.64
N PHE A 111 2.04 -4.97 3.59
CA PHE A 111 1.91 -4.53 4.98
C PHE A 111 2.62 -5.49 5.93
N LEU A 112 3.36 -4.95 6.88
CA LEU A 112 3.87 -5.64 8.06
C LEU A 112 3.07 -5.19 9.29
N VAL A 113 2.29 -6.12 9.84
CA VAL A 113 1.45 -5.84 11.01
C VAL A 113 2.27 -6.05 12.28
N LYS A 114 2.26 -5.07 13.18
CA LYS A 114 2.90 -5.20 14.49
C LYS A 114 2.08 -6.17 15.38
N PRO A 115 2.70 -7.13 16.11
CA PRO A 115 4.15 -7.35 16.25
C PRO A 115 4.78 -8.09 15.06
N ILE A 116 5.94 -7.60 14.61
CA ILE A 116 6.64 -8.17 13.45
C ILE A 116 7.37 -9.45 13.85
N THR A 117 7.20 -10.51 13.07
CA THR A 117 7.96 -11.76 13.21
C THR A 117 8.96 -11.93 12.06
N VAL A 118 10.05 -12.65 12.30
CA VAL A 118 11.08 -12.96 11.28
C VAL A 118 10.44 -13.57 10.04
N LYS A 119 9.59 -14.57 10.22
CA LYS A 119 8.92 -15.28 9.13
C LYS A 119 8.07 -14.36 8.30
N ASN A 120 7.20 -13.55 8.94
CA ASN A 120 6.33 -12.61 8.25
C ASN A 120 7.13 -11.56 7.46
N ALA A 121 8.19 -11.00 8.06
CA ALA A 121 9.05 -10.04 7.38
C ALA A 121 9.73 -10.64 6.14
N GLN A 122 10.30 -11.84 6.23
CA GLN A 122 10.92 -12.51 5.10
C GLN A 122 9.93 -12.81 3.97
N GLU A 123 8.76 -13.34 4.28
CA GLU A 123 7.70 -13.63 3.30
C GLU A 123 7.25 -12.36 2.57
N LYS A 124 7.04 -11.25 3.30
CA LYS A 124 6.60 -9.97 2.72
C LYS A 124 7.68 -9.30 1.88
N ILE A 125 8.93 -9.34 2.30
CA ILE A 125 10.05 -8.83 1.52
C ILE A 125 10.18 -9.65 0.22
N GLN A 126 10.19 -10.97 0.31
CA GLN A 126 10.31 -11.83 -0.85
C GLN A 126 9.15 -11.60 -1.84
N LEU A 127 7.93 -11.47 -1.35
CA LEU A 127 6.76 -11.16 -2.18
C LEU A 127 6.92 -9.81 -2.89
N ALA A 128 7.31 -8.77 -2.14
CA ALA A 128 7.47 -7.42 -2.69
C ALA A 128 8.49 -7.37 -3.83
N VAL A 129 9.66 -8.02 -3.64
CA VAL A 129 10.77 -7.92 -4.61
C VAL A 129 10.69 -8.93 -5.76
N SER A 130 9.86 -9.97 -5.65
CA SER A 130 9.71 -11.00 -6.70
C SER A 130 8.84 -10.53 -7.88
N GLN A 131 8.06 -9.48 -7.71
CA GLN A 131 7.15 -8.96 -8.73
C GLN A 131 7.72 -7.71 -9.41
N PRO A 132 7.57 -7.57 -10.74
CA PRO A 132 7.92 -6.33 -11.43
C PRO A 132 7.06 -5.19 -10.92
N ARG A 133 7.69 -4.01 -10.71
CA ARG A 133 7.00 -2.86 -10.19
C ARG A 133 6.33 -2.04 -11.29
N ILE A 134 5.01 -2.12 -11.36
CA ILE A 134 4.17 -1.28 -12.21
C ILE A 134 3.28 -0.43 -11.31
N LEU A 135 3.19 0.86 -11.58
CA LEU A 135 2.36 1.82 -10.86
C LEU A 135 1.14 2.19 -11.70
N TYR A 136 -0.05 2.08 -11.14
CA TYR A 136 -1.33 2.26 -11.85
C TYR A 136 -2.05 3.55 -11.48
N GLN A 137 -1.84 4.07 -10.26
CA GLN A 137 -2.65 5.14 -9.66
C GLN A 137 -1.90 6.47 -9.51
N GLN A 138 -0.87 6.72 -10.33
CA GLN A 138 -0.01 7.91 -10.22
C GLN A 138 -0.79 9.23 -10.17
N HIS A 139 -1.91 9.31 -10.89
CA HIS A 139 -2.79 10.50 -10.93
C HIS A 139 -3.50 10.79 -9.59
N LEU A 140 -3.51 9.85 -8.65
CA LEU A 140 -4.13 10.01 -7.34
C LEU A 140 -3.16 10.45 -6.24
N TYR A 141 -1.84 10.29 -6.44
CA TYR A 141 -0.85 10.46 -5.37
C TYR A 141 -0.85 11.86 -4.77
N GLU A 142 -1.01 12.90 -5.59
CA GLU A 142 -1.04 14.29 -5.11
C GLU A 142 -2.19 14.55 -4.13
N ASN A 143 -3.33 13.89 -4.34
CA ASN A 143 -4.55 14.07 -3.55
C ASN A 143 -4.61 13.24 -2.28
N VAL A 144 -3.62 12.35 -2.03
CA VAL A 144 -3.59 11.53 -0.81
C VAL A 144 -3.36 12.42 0.40
N ASN A 145 -4.29 12.36 1.37
CA ASN A 145 -4.12 12.99 2.67
C ASN A 145 -3.15 12.19 3.52
N THR A 146 -2.01 12.78 3.87
CA THR A 146 -0.97 12.15 4.68
C THR A 146 -1.09 12.45 6.18
N LYS A 147 -2.09 13.26 6.59
CA LYS A 147 -2.33 13.66 7.99
C LYS A 147 -3.59 13.01 8.58
N VAL A 148 -3.93 11.81 8.13
CA VAL A 148 -5.16 11.10 8.50
C VAL A 148 -5.32 10.83 10.01
N TRP A 149 -4.21 10.66 10.73
CA TRP A 149 -4.17 10.41 12.19
C TRP A 149 -4.43 11.65 13.06
N LEU A 150 -4.45 12.86 12.48
CA LEU A 150 -4.84 14.09 13.17
C LEU A 150 -6.35 14.36 13.12
N SER A 151 -7.10 13.56 12.36
CA SER A 151 -8.54 13.72 12.18
C SER A 151 -9.31 12.55 12.81
N GLU A 152 -9.28 12.42 14.14
CA GLU A 152 -10.34 11.73 14.86
C GLU A 152 -11.62 12.56 14.73
N GLN A 153 -12.47 12.24 13.79
CA GLN A 153 -13.82 12.72 13.46
C GLN A 153 -13.94 13.28 12.04
N ALA A 154 -13.82 12.42 11.05
CA ALA A 154 -14.43 12.70 9.77
C ALA A 154 -15.38 11.56 9.42
N SER A 155 -16.66 11.74 9.81
CA SER A 155 -17.80 11.04 9.23
C SER A 155 -17.70 11.12 7.72
N CYS A 156 -17.88 9.99 7.03
CA CYS A 156 -18.00 9.92 5.59
C CYS A 156 -18.97 10.97 5.08
N PRO A 157 -18.56 11.90 4.19
CA PRO A 157 -19.52 12.71 3.48
C PRO A 157 -20.23 11.82 2.46
N SER A 158 -21.50 11.55 2.72
CA SER A 158 -22.41 10.98 1.76
C SER A 158 -22.61 11.95 0.60
N ASN A 159 -22.58 11.41 -0.62
CA ASN A 159 -23.01 12.01 -1.88
C ASN A 159 -22.11 13.05 -2.57
N SER A 160 -21.26 12.58 -3.46
CA SER A 160 -21.01 13.27 -4.72
C SER A 160 -21.50 12.40 -5.86
N LYS A 161 -22.51 12.91 -6.61
CA LYS A 161 -23.03 12.31 -7.84
C LYS A 161 -21.89 12.19 -8.87
N PRO A 162 -21.82 11.05 -9.60
CA PRO A 162 -20.86 10.92 -10.70
C PRO A 162 -21.19 11.95 -11.79
N ALA A 163 -20.18 12.63 -12.30
CA ALA A 163 -20.30 13.43 -13.52
C ALA A 163 -20.51 12.46 -14.69
N GLU A 164 -21.63 12.63 -15.40
CA GLU A 164 -21.94 11.91 -16.63
C GLU A 164 -20.92 12.29 -17.71
N GLN A 165 -19.98 11.41 -17.98
CA GLN A 165 -19.24 11.41 -19.23
C GLN A 165 -19.93 10.45 -20.20
N LYS A 166 -20.42 11.00 -21.32
CA LYS A 166 -20.97 10.26 -22.46
C LYS A 166 -19.89 9.33 -23.01
N THR A 167 -20.14 8.02 -22.94
CA THR A 167 -19.28 6.99 -23.49
C THR A 167 -20.11 5.92 -24.20
N LYS A 168 -19.47 5.35 -25.23
CA LYS A 168 -19.88 4.21 -26.04
C LYS A 168 -20.64 3.16 -25.21
N GLU A 169 -21.63 2.49 -25.85
CA GLU A 169 -22.38 1.42 -25.22
C GLU A 169 -21.49 0.28 -24.79
N VAL A 170 -21.16 0.26 -23.49
CA VAL A 170 -20.43 -0.80 -22.82
C VAL A 170 -21.45 -1.57 -21.98
N TYR A 171 -21.63 -2.85 -22.25
CA TYR A 171 -22.44 -3.71 -21.40
C TYR A 171 -21.71 -3.98 -20.10
N SER A 172 -22.28 -3.53 -18.98
CA SER A 172 -21.74 -3.77 -17.64
C SER A 172 -22.48 -4.92 -16.97
N GLU A 173 -21.78 -5.98 -16.61
CA GLU A 173 -22.30 -7.07 -15.80
C GLU A 173 -21.97 -6.81 -14.32
N TYR A 174 -23.00 -6.84 -13.47
CA TYR A 174 -22.87 -6.61 -12.02
C TYR A 174 -22.83 -7.92 -11.26
N LEU A 175 -21.82 -8.12 -10.44
CA LEU A 175 -21.63 -9.32 -9.63
C LEU A 175 -21.56 -8.94 -8.15
N SER A 176 -22.19 -9.76 -7.30
CA SER A 176 -21.97 -9.70 -5.84
C SER A 176 -20.88 -10.69 -5.48
N ILE A 177 -19.85 -10.23 -4.79
CA ILE A 177 -18.67 -11.00 -4.40
C ILE A 177 -18.85 -11.49 -2.97
N ALA A 178 -18.90 -12.80 -2.78
CA ALA A 178 -19.02 -13.43 -1.49
C ALA A 178 -17.63 -13.79 -0.89
N CYS A 179 -16.64 -14.01 -1.73
CA CYS A 179 -15.29 -14.38 -1.31
C CYS A 179 -14.25 -13.60 -2.12
N LEU A 180 -13.16 -13.19 -1.46
CA LEU A 180 -12.05 -12.49 -2.15
C LEU A 180 -11.45 -13.31 -3.31
N SER A 181 -11.54 -14.66 -3.25
CA SER A 181 -11.09 -15.55 -4.33
C SER A 181 -11.82 -15.33 -5.66
N ASP A 182 -12.98 -14.70 -5.64
CA ASP A 182 -13.78 -14.44 -6.83
C ASP A 182 -13.39 -13.13 -7.53
N LEU A 183 -12.52 -12.32 -6.89
CA LEU A 183 -12.00 -11.08 -7.46
C LEU A 183 -11.02 -11.38 -8.58
N LYS A 184 -11.16 -10.63 -9.68
CA LYS A 184 -10.27 -10.70 -10.85
C LYS A 184 -9.81 -9.29 -11.22
N GLU A 185 -8.64 -9.24 -11.83
CA GLU A 185 -8.12 -8.01 -12.41
C GLU A 185 -9.10 -7.42 -13.43
N GLY A 186 -9.20 -6.09 -13.42
CA GLY A 186 -10.11 -5.36 -14.29
C GLY A 186 -11.52 -5.14 -13.72
N MET A 187 -11.93 -5.83 -12.67
CA MET A 187 -13.19 -5.58 -11.98
C MET A 187 -13.22 -4.19 -11.35
N ILE A 188 -14.38 -3.53 -11.39
CA ILE A 188 -14.58 -2.18 -10.85
C ILE A 188 -15.53 -2.25 -9.67
N LEU A 189 -15.15 -1.68 -8.53
CA LEU A 189 -16.01 -1.60 -7.35
C LEU A 189 -17.26 -0.75 -7.63
N VAL A 190 -18.44 -1.27 -7.30
CA VAL A 190 -19.73 -0.56 -7.44
C VAL A 190 -20.07 0.25 -6.20
N ASN A 191 -19.66 -0.23 -5.03
CA ASN A 191 -19.84 0.43 -3.74
C ASN A 191 -18.49 0.56 -3.02
N ASP A 192 -18.43 1.48 -2.05
CA ASP A 192 -17.24 1.64 -1.20
C ASP A 192 -17.00 0.33 -0.44
N LEU A 193 -15.74 -0.09 -0.39
CA LEU A 193 -15.31 -1.22 0.42
C LEU A 193 -14.83 -0.71 1.77
N CYS A 194 -15.46 -1.22 2.84
CA CYS A 194 -15.20 -0.77 4.21
C CYS A 194 -14.45 -1.83 5.02
N MET A 195 -13.76 -1.38 6.05
CA MET A 195 -13.22 -2.23 7.11
C MET A 195 -14.29 -2.51 8.18
N LEU A 196 -14.09 -3.55 8.99
CA LEU A 196 -15.00 -3.92 10.09
C LEU A 196 -15.22 -2.79 11.12
N ASN A 197 -14.29 -1.84 11.22
CA ASN A 197 -14.43 -0.64 12.06
C ASN A 197 -15.23 0.50 11.38
N GLY A 198 -15.82 0.26 10.19
CA GLY A 198 -16.63 1.22 9.42
C GLY A 198 -15.83 2.20 8.58
N GLY A 199 -14.51 2.17 8.61
CA GLY A 199 -13.67 3.05 7.79
C GLY A 199 -13.64 2.61 6.32
N CYS A 200 -13.70 3.58 5.38
CA CYS A 200 -13.62 3.31 3.95
C CYS A 200 -12.19 2.92 3.55
N LEU A 201 -12.03 1.75 2.94
CA LEU A 201 -10.75 1.21 2.46
C LEU A 201 -10.50 1.57 0.99
N LEU A 202 -11.50 1.31 0.13
CA LEU A 202 -11.47 1.65 -1.29
C LEU A 202 -12.81 2.27 -1.69
N LYS A 203 -12.76 3.26 -2.55
CA LYS A 203 -13.93 3.96 -3.08
C LYS A 203 -14.60 3.18 -4.21
N SER A 204 -15.91 3.37 -4.35
CA SER A 204 -16.63 2.97 -5.56
C SER A 204 -15.99 3.57 -6.81
N GLY A 205 -16.00 2.84 -7.92
CA GLY A 205 -15.31 3.21 -9.15
C GLY A 205 -13.83 2.80 -9.19
N THR A 206 -13.25 2.29 -8.11
CA THR A 206 -11.88 1.78 -8.12
C THR A 206 -11.79 0.52 -8.98
N GLN A 207 -10.93 0.54 -9.99
CA GLN A 207 -10.60 -0.64 -10.78
C GLN A 207 -9.57 -1.49 -10.04
N LEU A 208 -9.89 -2.77 -9.87
CA LEU A 208 -9.04 -3.73 -9.17
C LEU A 208 -7.94 -4.23 -10.10
N ASN A 209 -6.70 -4.13 -9.66
CA ASN A 209 -5.55 -4.77 -10.27
C ASN A 209 -5.04 -5.88 -9.36
N GLU A 210 -4.13 -6.72 -9.87
CA GLU A 210 -3.57 -7.85 -9.14
C GLU A 210 -2.96 -7.44 -7.78
N LYS A 211 -2.28 -6.29 -7.73
CA LYS A 211 -1.69 -5.78 -6.48
C LYS A 211 -2.73 -5.39 -5.45
N LEU A 212 -3.80 -4.69 -5.86
CA LEU A 212 -4.90 -4.34 -4.96
C LEU A 212 -5.59 -5.59 -4.44
N ILE A 213 -5.82 -6.59 -5.31
CA ILE A 213 -6.43 -7.87 -4.92
C ILE A 213 -5.54 -8.57 -3.89
N ASN A 214 -4.24 -8.68 -4.11
CA ASN A 214 -3.31 -9.30 -3.17
C ASN A 214 -3.31 -8.60 -1.80
N ARG A 215 -3.38 -7.25 -1.78
CA ARG A 215 -3.50 -6.48 -0.53
C ARG A 215 -4.84 -6.69 0.16
N LEU A 216 -5.94 -6.82 -0.59
CA LEU A 216 -7.23 -7.17 0.00
C LEU A 216 -7.18 -8.54 0.68
N TYR A 217 -6.43 -9.49 0.10
CA TYR A 217 -6.17 -10.78 0.78
C TYR A 217 -5.39 -10.61 2.08
N GLU A 218 -4.36 -9.76 2.12
CA GLU A 218 -3.60 -9.47 3.34
C GLU A 218 -4.46 -8.86 4.44
N LEU A 219 -5.47 -8.08 4.05
CA LEU A 219 -6.40 -7.39 4.93
C LEU A 219 -7.72 -8.16 5.17
N SER A 220 -7.83 -9.39 4.69
CA SER A 220 -9.08 -10.18 4.68
C SER A 220 -9.80 -10.24 6.03
N ASN A 221 -9.04 -10.32 7.13
CA ASN A 221 -9.59 -10.37 8.49
C ASN A 221 -10.13 -9.02 9.00
N THR A 222 -9.90 -7.93 8.27
CA THR A 222 -10.27 -6.57 8.66
C THR A 222 -11.32 -5.94 7.75
N ILE A 223 -11.68 -6.63 6.66
CA ILE A 223 -12.61 -6.14 5.63
C ILE A 223 -14.02 -6.66 5.87
N GLU A 224 -15.02 -5.80 5.68
CA GLU A 224 -16.43 -6.16 5.67
C GLU A 224 -16.83 -6.73 4.31
N MET A 225 -16.88 -8.07 4.20
CA MET A 225 -17.17 -8.78 2.93
C MET A 225 -18.63 -8.74 2.49
N GLY A 226 -19.56 -8.50 3.40
CA GLY A 226 -21.00 -8.74 3.19
C GLY A 226 -21.69 -7.85 2.13
N SER A 227 -21.01 -6.84 1.59
CA SER A 227 -21.59 -5.86 0.68
C SER A 227 -20.80 -5.60 -0.60
N MET A 228 -19.77 -6.38 -0.88
CA MET A 228 -18.89 -6.10 -2.03
C MET A 228 -19.63 -6.42 -3.35
N ARG A 229 -19.79 -5.38 -4.17
CA ARG A 229 -20.29 -5.48 -5.54
C ARG A 229 -19.27 -4.96 -6.52
N VAL A 230 -19.14 -5.67 -7.64
CA VAL A 230 -18.25 -5.28 -8.74
C VAL A 230 -19.01 -5.26 -10.06
N ARG A 231 -18.49 -4.48 -11.01
CA ARG A 231 -18.91 -4.55 -12.41
C ARG A 231 -17.74 -4.97 -13.28
N ILE A 232 -18.05 -5.68 -14.35
CA ILE A 232 -17.12 -6.06 -15.41
C ILE A 232 -17.54 -5.31 -16.67
N GLU A 233 -16.60 -4.57 -17.27
CA GLU A 233 -16.80 -3.94 -18.56
C GLU A 233 -16.36 -4.94 -19.65
N LYS A 234 -17.28 -5.35 -20.52
CA LYS A 234 -16.99 -6.19 -21.68
C LYS A 234 -16.98 -5.31 -22.91
N GLU A 235 -15.86 -5.28 -23.64
CA GLU A 235 -15.85 -4.70 -24.98
C GLU A 235 -16.68 -5.58 -25.90
N VAL A 236 -17.57 -4.95 -26.68
CA VAL A 236 -18.27 -5.63 -27.78
C VAL A 236 -17.23 -5.86 -28.87
N VAL A 237 -16.83 -7.11 -29.05
CA VAL A 237 -16.08 -7.53 -30.23
C VAL A 237 -17.08 -7.78 -31.32
N ASP A 238 -17.12 -6.87 -32.32
CA ASP A 238 -17.84 -7.09 -33.57
C ASP A 238 -17.21 -8.22 -34.41
#